data_ecf42ea9e7641747a268d39e86be3857
#
_entry.id   ecf42ea9e7641747a268d39e86be3857
#
_cell.length_a   1.000
_cell.length_b   1.000
_cell.length_c   1.000
_cell.angle_alpha   90.00
_cell.angle_beta   90.00
_cell.angle_gamma   90.00
#
_symmetry.space_group_name_H-M   'P 1'
#
loop_
_entity.id
_entity.type
_entity.pdbx_description
1 polymer ?
#
loop_
_entity_poly.entity_id
_entity_poly.type
_entity_poly.pdbx_seq_one_letter_code
_entity_poly.pdbx_strand_id
1 'polypeptide(L)'
;MKRFAMFFIFAGLFLAGCGQSGSREGTAKDSVLSSNLVKNPNTLTGNDEKLPELTFETKEHDFGKLTEGDKVSFDFRFSNTGEAPLIITEVKASCGCTTPQWPKGVIKPGESNMITVEYNSKGRPGEFSKGIVVTSNTYPNQTVLKISGVVFKK
;
A
#
# COMPACT_ATOMS: atom_id res chain seq x y z
N MET A 1 39.49 41.61 -17.42
CA MET A 1 40.04 42.21 -18.67
C MET A 1 39.32 41.62 -19.87
N LYS A 2 38.87 42.52 -20.78
CA LYS A 2 38.30 42.31 -22.11
C LYS A 2 36.92 41.65 -22.15
N ARG A 3 35.74 42.36 -22.19
CA ARG A 3 35.19 43.26 -23.24
C ARG A 3 35.24 42.64 -24.64
N PHE A 4 34.05 42.18 -25.15
CA PHE A 4 33.66 42.55 -26.51
C PHE A 4 32.14 42.45 -26.64
N ALA A 5 31.59 43.61 -26.94
CA ALA A 5 30.22 43.81 -27.38
C ALA A 5 30.17 43.69 -28.90
N MET A 6 29.10 43.15 -29.46
CA MET A 6 28.74 43.55 -30.83
C MET A 6 27.23 43.37 -31.07
N PHE A 7 26.64 44.47 -31.35
CA PHE A 7 25.31 44.77 -31.86
C PHE A 7 25.07 44.13 -33.23
N PHE A 8 23.88 43.62 -33.46
CA PHE A 8 23.24 43.74 -34.77
C PHE A 8 21.71 43.79 -34.61
N ILE A 9 21.21 44.98 -34.94
CA ILE A 9 19.81 45.31 -35.17
C ILE A 9 19.48 44.85 -36.58
N PHE A 10 18.36 44.14 -36.77
CA PHE A 10 17.67 44.11 -38.03
C PHE A 10 16.15 44.14 -37.81
N ALA A 11 15.61 45.26 -38.19
CA ALA A 11 14.19 45.55 -38.28
C ALA A 11 13.66 44.93 -39.58
N GLY A 12 12.51 44.28 -39.54
CA GLY A 12 11.81 43.76 -40.71
C GLY A 12 10.32 43.59 -40.41
N LEU A 13 9.58 44.59 -40.73
CA LEU A 13 8.12 44.71 -40.80
C LEU A 13 7.60 43.94 -41.97
N PHE A 14 6.56 43.02 -41.81
CA PHE A 14 5.54 42.81 -42.86
C PHE A 14 4.34 41.99 -42.36
N LEU A 15 3.16 42.64 -42.33
CA LEU A 15 1.81 42.35 -42.79
C LEU A 15 1.13 40.99 -42.54
N ALA A 16 0.03 41.12 -41.86
CA ALA A 16 -1.32 40.51 -42.01
C ALA A 16 -1.49 39.31 -42.93
N GLY A 17 -2.07 38.24 -42.37
CA GLY A 17 -2.66 37.14 -43.07
C GLY A 17 -3.68 36.39 -42.17
N CYS A 18 -4.94 36.72 -42.40
CA CYS A 18 -6.12 36.03 -41.84
C CYS A 18 -6.23 34.64 -42.50
N GLY A 19 -6.65 33.64 -41.75
CA GLY A 19 -7.35 32.51 -42.32
C GLY A 19 -6.73 31.14 -42.13
N GLN A 20 -7.42 30.33 -41.42
CA GLN A 20 -7.79 28.96 -41.74
C GLN A 20 -7.71 28.00 -40.55
N SER A 21 -8.88 27.55 -40.20
CA SER A 21 -9.14 26.29 -39.47
C SER A 21 -8.25 25.18 -39.98
N GLY A 22 -7.42 24.66 -39.11
CA GLY A 22 -6.63 23.47 -39.35
C GLY A 22 -6.60 22.63 -38.09
N SER A 23 -7.45 21.64 -38.03
CA SER A 23 -7.37 20.53 -37.07
C SER A 23 -5.96 19.95 -37.15
N ARG A 24 -5.18 20.17 -36.11
CA ARG A 24 -3.94 19.42 -35.87
C ARG A 24 -4.24 18.36 -34.83
N GLU A 25 -4.46 17.17 -35.34
CA GLU A 25 -4.18 15.93 -34.63
C GLU A 25 -2.76 16.00 -34.06
N GLY A 26 -2.67 16.42 -32.85
CA GLY A 26 -1.48 16.25 -32.00
C GLY A 26 -1.52 14.84 -31.46
N THR A 27 -0.76 13.94 -32.05
CA THR A 27 -0.44 12.62 -31.50
C THR A 27 0.38 12.83 -30.21
N ALA A 28 -0.28 13.20 -29.13
CA ALA A 28 0.26 13.00 -27.80
C ALA A 28 0.15 11.50 -27.54
N LYS A 29 1.28 10.82 -27.58
CA LYS A 29 1.44 9.53 -26.88
C LYS A 29 1.31 9.80 -25.40
N ASP A 30 0.08 9.99 -24.95
CA ASP A 30 -0.27 9.78 -23.57
C ASP A 30 -0.04 8.29 -23.31
N SER A 31 0.97 8.04 -22.50
CA SER A 31 1.09 6.78 -21.79
C SER A 31 -0.15 6.69 -20.91
N VAL A 32 -1.19 6.09 -21.46
CA VAL A 32 -2.39 5.73 -20.74
C VAL A 32 -1.93 4.77 -19.66
N LEU A 33 -1.68 5.30 -18.46
CA LEU A 33 -1.73 4.51 -17.26
C LEU A 33 -3.14 3.92 -17.26
N SER A 34 -3.22 2.68 -17.73
CA SER A 34 -4.45 1.96 -17.85
C SER A 34 -5.14 1.96 -16.50
N SER A 35 -6.27 2.65 -16.41
CA SER A 35 -7.16 2.66 -15.23
C SER A 35 -7.64 1.25 -14.85
N ASN A 36 -7.26 0.24 -15.60
CA ASN A 36 -7.50 -1.17 -15.34
C ASN A 36 -6.59 -1.78 -14.25
N LEU A 37 -5.58 -1.03 -13.75
CA LEU A 37 -4.69 -1.53 -12.70
C LEU A 37 -5.24 -1.35 -11.27
N VAL A 38 -6.27 -0.54 -11.10
CA VAL A 38 -6.98 -0.39 -9.81
C VAL A 38 -8.40 -0.88 -9.98
N LYS A 39 -8.56 -2.20 -10.09
CA LYS A 39 -9.87 -2.82 -10.04
C LYS A 39 -10.35 -2.82 -8.59
N ASN A 40 -11.37 -2.05 -8.32
CA ASN A 40 -12.10 -2.12 -7.06
C ASN A 40 -12.87 -3.45 -7.04
N PRO A 41 -12.64 -4.34 -6.05
CA PRO A 41 -13.31 -5.63 -5.98
C PRO A 41 -14.85 -5.54 -5.93
N ASN A 42 -15.41 -4.39 -5.62
CA ASN A 42 -16.86 -4.18 -5.64
C ASN A 42 -17.48 -4.02 -7.04
N THR A 43 -16.68 -3.97 -8.11
CA THR A 43 -17.18 -3.84 -9.50
C THR A 43 -17.01 -5.12 -10.31
N LEU A 44 -16.62 -6.22 -9.68
CA LEU A 44 -16.40 -7.51 -10.35
C LEU A 44 -17.72 -8.25 -10.53
N THR A 45 -18.43 -7.95 -11.61
CA THR A 45 -19.55 -8.73 -12.14
C THR A 45 -19.11 -9.43 -13.42
N GLY A 46 -18.36 -10.53 -13.28
CA GLY A 46 -17.94 -11.30 -14.46
C GLY A 46 -17.15 -12.52 -14.05
N ASN A 47 -17.65 -13.69 -14.40
CA ASN A 47 -17.02 -14.98 -14.24
C ASN A 47 -15.67 -14.96 -14.96
N ASP A 48 -14.59 -15.43 -14.31
CA ASP A 48 -13.21 -15.61 -14.78
C ASP A 48 -12.17 -14.51 -14.45
N GLU A 49 -12.45 -13.55 -13.58
CA GLU A 49 -11.36 -12.68 -13.10
C GLU A 49 -10.51 -13.38 -12.06
N LYS A 50 -9.23 -13.56 -12.40
CA LYS A 50 -8.21 -14.04 -11.45
C LYS A 50 -8.05 -13.01 -10.35
N LEU A 51 -8.37 -13.42 -9.12
CA LEU A 51 -8.28 -12.57 -7.93
C LEU A 51 -7.10 -12.98 -7.06
N PRO A 52 -6.48 -12.03 -6.34
CA PRO A 52 -5.56 -12.36 -5.27
C PRO A 52 -6.34 -12.87 -4.06
N GLU A 53 -5.74 -13.76 -3.31
CA GLU A 53 -6.28 -14.29 -2.05
C GLU A 53 -5.23 -14.27 -0.96
N LEU A 54 -5.58 -13.66 0.18
CA LEU A 54 -4.70 -13.54 1.34
C LEU A 54 -5.06 -14.58 2.39
N THR A 55 -4.26 -15.64 2.46
CA THR A 55 -4.46 -16.74 3.40
C THR A 55 -3.39 -16.70 4.50
N PHE A 56 -3.82 -16.56 5.75
CA PHE A 56 -2.94 -16.62 6.92
C PHE A 56 -2.89 -18.03 7.50
N GLU A 57 -1.72 -18.47 7.99
CA GLU A 57 -1.55 -19.71 8.75
C GLU A 57 -2.31 -19.64 10.09
N THR A 58 -2.24 -18.48 10.75
CA THR A 58 -3.04 -18.13 11.93
C THR A 58 -3.42 -16.66 11.90
N LYS A 59 -4.60 -16.33 12.40
CA LYS A 59 -5.08 -14.94 12.51
C LYS A 59 -5.07 -14.43 13.94
N GLU A 60 -4.77 -15.30 14.92
CA GLU A 60 -4.73 -14.94 16.33
C GLU A 60 -3.45 -15.47 16.97
N HIS A 61 -2.92 -14.69 17.92
CA HIS A 61 -1.78 -15.10 18.73
C HIS A 61 -1.96 -14.62 20.18
N ASP A 62 -1.73 -15.53 21.14
CA ASP A 62 -1.72 -15.24 22.55
C ASP A 62 -0.28 -15.24 23.07
N PHE A 63 0.18 -14.11 23.53
CA PHE A 63 1.51 -13.96 24.17
C PHE A 63 1.56 -14.54 25.58
N GLY A 64 0.41 -14.95 26.13
CA GLY A 64 0.34 -15.47 27.50
C GLY A 64 0.65 -14.41 28.54
N LYS A 65 1.54 -14.75 29.50
CA LYS A 65 1.91 -13.90 30.63
C LYS A 65 3.12 -13.04 30.27
N LEU A 66 2.98 -11.72 30.40
CA LEU A 66 4.03 -10.72 30.20
C LEU A 66 4.27 -9.94 31.47
N THR A 67 5.46 -9.36 31.62
CA THR A 67 5.78 -8.37 32.66
C THR A 67 5.65 -6.97 32.09
N GLU A 68 5.18 -6.03 32.90
CA GLU A 68 5.07 -4.62 32.48
C GLU A 68 6.44 -4.08 32.00
N GLY A 69 6.46 -3.54 30.78
CA GLY A 69 7.64 -3.07 30.08
C GLY A 69 8.22 -4.03 29.06
N ASP A 70 7.72 -5.28 28.99
CA ASP A 70 8.15 -6.23 27.97
C ASP A 70 7.73 -5.74 26.59
N LYS A 71 8.63 -6.00 25.62
CA LYS A 71 8.37 -5.87 24.18
C LYS A 71 8.41 -7.25 23.56
N VAL A 72 7.31 -7.65 22.96
CA VAL A 72 7.16 -8.95 22.32
C VAL A 72 6.71 -8.77 20.88
N SER A 73 7.08 -9.72 20.02
CA SER A 73 6.70 -9.69 18.62
C SER A 73 6.24 -11.07 18.14
N PHE A 74 5.36 -11.07 17.17
CA PHE A 74 4.89 -12.27 16.49
C PHE A 74 4.79 -12.05 14.99
N ASP A 75 5.17 -13.08 14.22
CA ASP A 75 5.13 -13.07 12.76
C ASP A 75 3.90 -13.83 12.27
N PHE A 76 2.91 -13.09 11.81
CA PHE A 76 1.75 -13.66 11.11
C PHE A 76 2.15 -14.03 9.69
N ARG A 77 2.41 -15.32 9.48
CA ARG A 77 2.74 -15.85 8.15
C ARG A 77 1.51 -15.93 7.28
N PHE A 78 1.67 -15.56 6.01
CA PHE A 78 0.61 -15.63 5.02
C PHE A 78 1.16 -16.03 3.64
N SER A 79 0.26 -16.45 2.78
CA SER A 79 0.53 -16.72 1.37
C SER A 79 -0.54 -16.11 0.48
N ASN A 80 -0.15 -15.76 -0.75
CA ASN A 80 -1.10 -15.44 -1.80
C ASN A 80 -1.56 -16.75 -2.45
N THR A 81 -2.71 -17.26 -2.02
CA THR A 81 -3.31 -18.48 -2.57
C THR A 81 -4.17 -18.24 -3.81
N GLY A 82 -4.32 -16.97 -4.19
CA GLY A 82 -5.04 -16.58 -5.40
C GLY A 82 -4.21 -16.69 -6.68
N GLU A 83 -4.82 -16.35 -7.78
CA GLU A 83 -4.22 -16.41 -9.11
C GLU A 83 -3.72 -15.06 -9.64
N ALA A 84 -3.94 -13.96 -8.89
CA ALA A 84 -3.50 -12.62 -9.24
C ALA A 84 -2.49 -12.06 -8.22
N PRO A 85 -1.70 -11.04 -8.58
CA PRO A 85 -0.77 -10.38 -7.66
C PRO A 85 -1.50 -9.75 -6.47
N LEU A 86 -1.02 -10.05 -5.25
CA LEU A 86 -1.50 -9.50 -3.99
C LEU A 86 -0.71 -8.26 -3.60
N ILE A 87 -1.42 -7.20 -3.16
CA ILE A 87 -0.84 -5.97 -2.63
C ILE A 87 -1.50 -5.66 -1.28
N ILE A 88 -0.69 -5.55 -0.22
CA ILE A 88 -1.14 -5.05 1.08
C ILE A 88 -0.94 -3.54 1.08
N THR A 89 -2.03 -2.79 1.13
CA THR A 89 -2.01 -1.32 1.05
C THR A 89 -1.81 -0.69 2.43
N GLU A 90 -2.40 -1.27 3.47
CA GLU A 90 -2.33 -0.75 4.84
C GLU A 90 -2.39 -1.88 5.87
N VAL A 91 -1.65 -1.71 6.97
CA VAL A 91 -1.82 -2.52 8.19
C VAL A 91 -1.92 -1.57 9.37
N LYS A 92 -3.06 -1.57 10.05
CA LYS A 92 -3.38 -0.62 11.12
C LYS A 92 -3.74 -1.33 12.42
N ALA A 93 -3.00 -1.04 13.47
CA ALA A 93 -3.31 -1.52 14.81
C ALA A 93 -4.36 -0.65 15.50
N SER A 94 -5.15 -1.25 16.39
CA SER A 94 -6.19 -0.57 17.18
C SER A 94 -5.64 0.39 18.24
N CYS A 95 -4.33 0.34 18.56
CA CYS A 95 -3.67 1.23 19.51
C CYS A 95 -2.23 1.54 19.11
N GLY A 96 -1.68 2.65 19.62
CA GLY A 96 -0.27 2.99 19.46
C GLY A 96 0.72 2.11 20.25
N CYS A 97 0.23 1.10 20.98
CA CYS A 97 1.04 0.12 21.70
C CYS A 97 1.46 -1.06 20.82
N THR A 98 0.95 -1.11 19.60
CA THR A 98 1.18 -2.19 18.65
C THR A 98 1.71 -1.58 17.36
N THR A 99 2.86 -2.07 16.90
CA THR A 99 3.53 -1.57 15.68
C THR A 99 3.62 -2.69 14.66
N PRO A 100 2.81 -2.66 13.59
CA PRO A 100 2.89 -3.64 12.54
C PRO A 100 3.95 -3.25 11.49
N GLN A 101 4.66 -4.26 10.97
CA GLN A 101 5.55 -4.17 9.82
C GLN A 101 5.13 -5.20 8.78
N TRP A 102 5.08 -4.82 7.50
CA TRP A 102 4.62 -5.69 6.42
C TRP A 102 5.34 -5.41 5.11
N PRO A 103 5.38 -6.36 4.16
CA PRO A 103 5.96 -6.16 2.84
C PRO A 103 5.20 -5.08 2.06
N LYS A 104 5.95 -4.15 1.45
CA LYS A 104 5.39 -3.06 0.63
C LYS A 104 5.34 -3.39 -0.86
N GLY A 105 5.92 -4.52 -1.25
CA GLY A 105 5.97 -4.96 -2.65
C GLY A 105 4.77 -5.80 -3.05
N VAL A 106 4.77 -6.18 -4.31
CA VAL A 106 3.80 -7.11 -4.90
C VAL A 106 4.16 -8.52 -4.49
N ILE A 107 3.19 -9.30 -4.03
CA ILE A 107 3.32 -10.71 -3.63
C ILE A 107 2.67 -11.55 -4.74
N LYS A 108 3.47 -12.35 -5.42
CA LYS A 108 3.01 -13.16 -6.56
C LYS A 108 2.13 -14.32 -6.10
N PRO A 109 1.30 -14.88 -6.99
CA PRO A 109 0.61 -16.14 -6.74
C PRO A 109 1.55 -17.24 -6.23
N GLY A 110 1.17 -17.90 -5.12
CA GLY A 110 1.97 -18.92 -4.45
C GLY A 110 3.11 -18.41 -3.57
N GLU A 111 3.38 -17.10 -3.56
CA GLU A 111 4.43 -16.51 -2.73
C GLU A 111 3.94 -16.35 -1.28
N SER A 112 4.83 -16.66 -0.31
CA SER A 112 4.59 -16.49 1.11
C SER A 112 5.40 -15.34 1.68
N ASN A 113 4.85 -14.66 2.70
CA ASN A 113 5.50 -13.59 3.41
C ASN A 113 4.95 -13.51 4.84
N MET A 114 5.29 -12.47 5.60
CA MET A 114 4.83 -12.29 6.97
C MET A 114 4.52 -10.83 7.30
N ILE A 115 3.63 -10.65 8.27
CA ILE A 115 3.38 -9.39 8.95
C ILE A 115 3.90 -9.53 10.36
N THR A 116 4.95 -8.79 10.71
CA THR A 116 5.50 -8.76 12.07
C THR A 116 4.72 -7.75 12.90
N VAL A 117 4.20 -8.18 14.03
CA VAL A 117 3.45 -7.33 14.96
C VAL A 117 4.21 -7.25 16.28
N GLU A 118 4.70 -6.05 16.64
CA GLU A 118 5.34 -5.77 17.93
C GLU A 118 4.32 -5.18 18.89
N TYR A 119 4.28 -5.69 20.13
CA TYR A 119 3.49 -5.15 21.25
C TYR A 119 4.40 -4.69 22.37
N ASN A 120 4.14 -3.48 22.87
CA ASN A 120 4.85 -2.88 24.03
C ASN A 120 3.90 -2.78 25.22
N SER A 121 4.20 -3.54 26.28
CA SER A 121 3.37 -3.64 27.48
C SER A 121 3.58 -2.51 28.51
N LYS A 122 4.49 -1.56 28.25
CA LYS A 122 4.83 -0.46 29.16
C LYS A 122 3.61 0.38 29.55
N GLY A 123 3.34 0.50 30.85
CA GLY A 123 2.22 1.26 31.38
C GLY A 123 0.84 0.65 31.11
N ARG A 124 0.77 -0.69 30.87
CA ARG A 124 -0.47 -1.38 30.45
C ARG A 124 -0.66 -2.70 31.19
N PRO A 125 -0.71 -2.69 32.53
CA PRO A 125 -1.00 -3.91 33.28
C PRO A 125 -2.45 -4.37 33.04
N GLY A 126 -2.68 -5.69 33.13
CA GLY A 126 -3.97 -6.34 32.96
C GLY A 126 -4.08 -7.10 31.64
N GLU A 127 -5.26 -7.63 31.38
CA GLU A 127 -5.56 -8.35 30.14
C GLU A 127 -5.61 -7.39 28.95
N PHE A 128 -5.12 -7.86 27.82
CA PHE A 128 -5.24 -7.13 26.55
C PHE A 128 -5.69 -8.03 25.41
N SER A 129 -6.43 -7.42 24.51
CA SER A 129 -6.80 -7.98 23.21
C SER A 129 -6.77 -6.84 22.20
N LYS A 130 -5.95 -6.97 21.14
CA LYS A 130 -5.73 -5.93 20.13
C LYS A 130 -5.96 -6.47 18.75
N GLY A 131 -6.79 -5.76 17.98
CA GLY A 131 -7.02 -6.04 16.59
C GLY A 131 -6.03 -5.29 15.69
N ILE A 132 -5.62 -5.93 14.62
CA ILE A 132 -4.80 -5.37 13.55
C ILE A 132 -5.55 -5.58 12.24
N VAL A 133 -5.96 -4.50 11.60
CA VAL A 133 -6.67 -4.54 10.31
C VAL A 133 -5.64 -4.52 9.19
N VAL A 134 -5.66 -5.54 8.35
CA VAL A 134 -4.88 -5.67 7.13
C VAL A 134 -5.77 -5.33 5.95
N THR A 135 -5.43 -4.30 5.18
CA THR A 135 -6.14 -3.89 3.96
C THR A 135 -5.34 -4.29 2.73
N SER A 136 -5.97 -4.98 1.80
CA SER A 136 -5.34 -5.50 0.58
C SER A 136 -6.29 -5.40 -0.62
N ASN A 137 -5.78 -5.73 -1.80
CA ASN A 137 -6.58 -5.78 -3.03
C ASN A 137 -7.37 -7.09 -3.20
N THR A 138 -7.68 -7.78 -2.10
CA THR A 138 -8.51 -9.00 -2.06
C THR A 138 -10.00 -8.69 -1.92
N TYR A 139 -10.83 -9.73 -1.98
CA TYR A 139 -12.23 -9.64 -1.59
C TYR A 139 -12.58 -10.75 -0.57
N PRO A 140 -13.00 -10.38 0.66
CA PRO A 140 -13.08 -9.02 1.19
C PRO A 140 -11.71 -8.34 1.27
N ASN A 141 -11.69 -7.00 1.19
CA ASN A 141 -10.45 -6.22 1.15
C ASN A 141 -9.81 -6.00 2.53
N GLN A 142 -10.45 -6.46 3.59
CA GLN A 142 -9.95 -6.36 4.96
C GLN A 142 -9.92 -7.72 5.65
N THR A 143 -8.81 -7.98 6.31
CA THR A 143 -8.63 -9.12 7.22
C THR A 143 -8.20 -8.60 8.58
N VAL A 144 -8.77 -9.14 9.66
CA VAL A 144 -8.42 -8.76 11.02
C VAL A 144 -7.54 -9.85 11.63
N LEU A 145 -6.37 -9.44 12.13
CA LEU A 145 -5.50 -10.23 12.99
C LEU A 145 -5.71 -9.81 14.43
N LYS A 146 -5.45 -10.70 15.38
CA LYS A 146 -5.65 -10.46 16.81
C LYS A 146 -4.46 -10.94 17.62
N ILE A 147 -4.02 -10.09 18.56
CA ILE A 147 -3.08 -10.47 19.61
C ILE A 147 -3.73 -10.32 20.98
N SER A 148 -3.38 -11.20 21.91
CA SER A 148 -3.87 -11.18 23.29
C SER A 148 -2.79 -11.56 24.29
N GLY A 149 -3.09 -11.39 25.57
CA GLY A 149 -2.23 -11.78 26.67
C GLY A 149 -2.60 -11.07 27.96
N VAL A 150 -1.80 -11.31 29.02
CA VAL A 150 -1.98 -10.70 30.35
C VAL A 150 -0.66 -10.09 30.80
N VAL A 151 -0.67 -8.81 31.15
CA VAL A 151 0.49 -8.06 31.66
C VAL A 151 0.42 -7.93 33.17
N PHE A 152 1.41 -8.47 33.84
CA PHE A 152 1.57 -8.33 35.28
C PHE A 152 2.42 -7.11 35.63
N LYS A 153 2.05 -6.40 36.71
CA LYS A 153 2.90 -5.32 37.25
C LYS A 153 4.26 -5.88 37.66
N LYS A 154 5.28 -5.05 37.45
CA LYS A 154 6.63 -5.31 37.92
C LYS A 154 6.72 -5.07 39.43
#